data_4453afded99d4a1e7c0d37f6e76cb632
#
_entry.id   4453afded99d4a1e7c0d37f6e76cb632
#
_cell.length_a   1.000
_cell.length_b   1.000
_cell.length_c   1.000
_cell.angle_alpha   90.00
_cell.angle_beta   90.00
_cell.angle_gamma   90.00
#
_symmetry.space_group_name_H-M   'P 1'
#
loop_
_entity.id
_entity.type
_entity.pdbx_description
1 polymer ?
#
loop_
_entity_poly.entity_id
_entity_poly.type
_entity_poly.pdbx_seq_one_letter_code
_entity_poly.pdbx_strand_id
1 'polypeptide(L)'
;MPVLVMKFGGTSVATLDRIRRAAKRVGVEVARGYDVIVIVSAMSGKTNELVGWVNETSPLYDAREYDAVVSSGENVTAGLMALTLQEMDVPARSWQGWQVPVRTSSAHSAARIEEIPTDNIMAKFGEGMRVAVVAGFQGVSAEGRTTTLGRGGSDTTAVAFAAAFGADRCDIYTDVDGVYTTDPRVSPKARKLEKIAFEEMLELASLGAKVLQTRSVELAMRYKVKLRVLSSFDEQSDNAGTLVCDEEDIMESNVVAGVAFSRDEAKMTLVSVADRPGIAASIFTALSDGGVNVDMIVQNISEEGRTDMTWSCPTDQVVRAQKAVAEAKEQGLINFHEVIADTDVAKVSVVGIGMRSHTGVAAKMFQVMSAEGINIKVITTSEIKISVLIDRKYMELAVQALHDAFELEKAA
;
A
#
# COMPACT_ATOMS: atom_id res chain seq x y z
N MET A 1 17.87 -23.99 9.13
CA MET A 1 17.32 -24.11 7.77
C MET A 1 17.04 -22.73 7.23
N PRO A 2 16.90 -22.50 5.91
CA PRO A 2 16.50 -21.20 5.40
C PRO A 2 15.09 -20.85 5.91
N VAL A 3 14.85 -19.55 6.14
CA VAL A 3 13.56 -19.06 6.61
C VAL A 3 12.77 -18.48 5.44
N LEU A 4 11.49 -18.80 5.39
CA LEU A 4 10.53 -18.24 4.46
C LEU A 4 9.40 -17.57 5.23
N VAL A 5 9.00 -16.34 4.84
CA VAL A 5 7.79 -15.71 5.36
C VAL A 5 6.67 -15.84 4.35
N MET A 6 5.49 -16.30 4.80
CA MET A 6 4.29 -16.42 4.00
C MET A 6 3.15 -15.63 4.66
N LYS A 7 2.55 -14.67 3.96
CA LYS A 7 1.42 -13.92 4.49
C LYS A 7 0.13 -14.28 3.77
N PHE A 8 -0.93 -14.53 4.53
CA PHE A 8 -2.27 -14.79 4.01
C PHE A 8 -3.24 -13.66 4.39
N GLY A 9 -3.79 -12.97 3.38
CA GLY A 9 -4.79 -11.91 3.57
C GLY A 9 -6.14 -12.45 4.06
N GLY A 10 -7.02 -11.57 4.52
CA GLY A 10 -8.32 -11.96 5.08
C GLY A 10 -9.18 -12.79 4.13
N THR A 11 -9.18 -12.50 2.84
CA THR A 11 -9.86 -13.29 1.81
C THR A 11 -9.24 -14.68 1.66
N SER A 12 -7.94 -14.81 1.87
CA SER A 12 -7.20 -16.08 1.77
C SER A 12 -7.49 -17.02 2.94
N VAL A 13 -7.97 -16.50 4.06
CA VAL A 13 -8.30 -17.25 5.29
C VAL A 13 -9.77 -17.05 5.72
N ALA A 14 -10.64 -16.66 4.79
CA ALA A 14 -12.02 -16.28 5.07
C ALA A 14 -12.89 -17.40 5.67
N THR A 15 -12.56 -18.66 5.42
CA THR A 15 -13.26 -19.84 5.89
C THR A 15 -12.30 -20.93 6.33
N LEU A 16 -12.77 -21.93 7.08
CA LEU A 16 -11.94 -23.09 7.47
C LEU A 16 -11.36 -23.82 6.25
N ASP A 17 -12.13 -23.93 5.17
CA ASP A 17 -11.63 -24.57 3.94
C ASP A 17 -10.50 -23.78 3.28
N ARG A 18 -10.57 -22.45 3.33
CA ARG A 18 -9.47 -21.59 2.85
C ARG A 18 -8.24 -21.69 3.74
N ILE A 19 -8.42 -21.76 5.05
CA ILE A 19 -7.32 -22.02 6.00
C ILE A 19 -6.66 -23.36 5.68
N ARG A 20 -7.43 -24.44 5.39
CA ARG A 20 -6.88 -25.75 4.98
C ARG A 20 -6.07 -25.66 3.67
N ARG A 21 -6.56 -24.88 2.68
CA ARG A 21 -5.80 -24.66 1.43
C ARG A 21 -4.51 -23.89 1.68
N ALA A 22 -4.54 -22.85 2.50
CA ALA A 22 -3.37 -22.09 2.88
C ALA A 22 -2.36 -22.99 3.64
N ALA A 23 -2.83 -23.80 4.60
CA ALA A 23 -1.98 -24.75 5.33
C ALA A 23 -1.29 -25.78 4.41
N LYS A 24 -1.99 -26.26 3.37
CA LYS A 24 -1.38 -27.15 2.36
C LYS A 24 -0.19 -26.48 1.65
N ARG A 25 -0.32 -25.18 1.28
CA ARG A 25 0.78 -24.43 0.65
C ARG A 25 1.97 -24.27 1.60
N VAL A 26 1.70 -23.99 2.88
CA VAL A 26 2.75 -23.95 3.91
C VAL A 26 3.46 -25.31 4.02
N GLY A 27 2.70 -26.40 4.04
CA GLY A 27 3.26 -27.76 4.08
C GLY A 27 4.18 -28.07 2.89
N VAL A 28 3.88 -27.56 1.69
CA VAL A 28 4.76 -27.71 0.51
C VAL A 28 6.11 -27.02 0.74
N GLU A 29 6.12 -25.80 1.28
CA GLU A 29 7.37 -25.07 1.54
C GLU A 29 8.19 -25.74 2.68
N VAL A 30 7.51 -26.26 3.71
CA VAL A 30 8.15 -27.06 4.75
C VAL A 30 8.81 -28.31 4.15
N ALA A 31 8.12 -29.01 3.24
CA ALA A 31 8.68 -30.18 2.53
C ALA A 31 9.88 -29.82 1.63
N ARG A 32 9.96 -28.57 1.14
CA ARG A 32 11.11 -28.03 0.42
C ARG A 32 12.31 -27.70 1.32
N GLY A 33 12.16 -27.84 2.62
CA GLY A 33 13.25 -27.65 3.59
C GLY A 33 13.27 -26.30 4.29
N TYR A 34 12.25 -25.45 4.14
CA TYR A 34 12.14 -24.18 4.85
C TYR A 34 11.61 -24.36 6.28
N ASP A 35 12.09 -23.50 7.18
CA ASP A 35 11.35 -23.11 8.36
C ASP A 35 10.46 -21.94 7.98
N VAL A 36 9.16 -22.04 8.27
CA VAL A 36 8.18 -21.08 7.72
C VAL A 36 7.58 -20.22 8.83
N ILE A 37 7.59 -18.90 8.62
CA ILE A 37 6.84 -17.95 9.43
C ILE A 37 5.59 -17.56 8.64
N VAL A 38 4.41 -17.92 9.16
CA VAL A 38 3.13 -17.62 8.54
C VAL A 38 2.50 -16.41 9.24
N ILE A 39 2.29 -15.33 8.50
CA ILE A 39 1.57 -14.16 9.00
C ILE A 39 0.13 -14.23 8.51
N VAL A 40 -0.83 -14.17 9.42
CA VAL A 40 -2.25 -14.23 9.08
C VAL A 40 -2.98 -12.93 9.42
N SER A 41 -3.92 -12.54 8.56
CA SER A 41 -4.93 -11.52 8.84
C SER A 41 -6.14 -12.15 9.52
N ALA A 42 -7.01 -11.33 10.09
CA ALA A 42 -8.33 -11.78 10.51
C ALA A 42 -9.12 -12.36 9.32
N MET A 43 -10.04 -13.27 9.58
CA MET A 43 -10.96 -13.79 8.56
C MET A 43 -11.73 -12.64 7.92
N SER A 44 -12.01 -12.73 6.61
CA SER A 44 -12.65 -11.65 5.84
C SER A 44 -13.91 -11.12 6.54
N GLY A 45 -14.00 -9.80 6.66
CA GLY A 45 -15.10 -9.09 7.32
C GLY A 45 -14.97 -8.96 8.85
N LYS A 46 -14.16 -9.78 9.52
CA LYS A 46 -14.07 -9.77 10.99
C LYS A 46 -13.50 -8.48 11.56
N THR A 47 -12.49 -7.92 10.95
CA THR A 47 -11.93 -6.62 11.38
C THR A 47 -13.01 -5.53 11.32
N ASN A 48 -13.80 -5.48 10.24
CA ASN A 48 -14.87 -4.49 10.10
C ASN A 48 -15.99 -4.70 11.14
N GLU A 49 -16.34 -5.96 11.45
CA GLU A 49 -17.32 -6.32 12.48
C GLU A 49 -16.84 -5.81 13.87
N LEU A 50 -15.59 -6.08 14.22
CA LEU A 50 -14.98 -5.65 15.49
C LEU A 50 -14.90 -4.11 15.58
N VAL A 51 -14.54 -3.44 14.51
CA VAL A 51 -14.56 -1.97 14.43
C VAL A 51 -15.99 -1.44 14.59
N GLY A 52 -16.97 -2.09 13.98
CA GLY A 52 -18.40 -1.76 14.16
C GLY A 52 -18.80 -1.81 15.62
N TRP A 53 -18.47 -2.89 16.34
CA TRP A 53 -18.78 -3.02 17.76
C TRP A 53 -18.15 -1.93 18.62
N VAL A 54 -16.88 -1.54 18.35
CA VAL A 54 -16.24 -0.43 19.06
C VAL A 54 -16.99 0.88 18.84
N ASN A 55 -17.32 1.19 17.58
CA ASN A 55 -18.02 2.43 17.21
C ASN A 55 -19.44 2.50 17.82
N GLU A 56 -20.16 1.36 17.85
CA GLU A 56 -21.48 1.27 18.48
C GLU A 56 -21.40 1.43 20.00
N THR A 57 -20.33 0.92 20.63
CA THR A 57 -20.14 1.00 22.07
C THR A 57 -19.75 2.43 22.50
N SER A 58 -18.83 3.07 21.79
CA SER A 58 -18.38 4.43 22.09
C SER A 58 -17.86 5.15 20.86
N PRO A 59 -18.52 6.23 20.39
CA PRO A 59 -18.01 7.05 19.29
C PRO A 59 -16.68 7.75 19.58
N LEU A 60 -16.38 7.96 20.88
CA LEU A 60 -15.13 8.57 21.37
C LEU A 60 -14.33 7.55 22.18
N TYR A 61 -14.03 6.42 21.56
CA TYR A 61 -13.33 5.31 22.21
C TYR A 61 -11.86 5.64 22.54
N ASP A 62 -11.34 5.01 23.58
CA ASP A 62 -9.90 4.96 23.85
C ASP A 62 -9.22 4.06 22.82
N ALA A 63 -8.20 4.57 22.13
CA ALA A 63 -7.49 3.84 21.08
C ALA A 63 -6.79 2.58 21.61
N ARG A 64 -6.45 2.52 22.92
CA ARG A 64 -5.87 1.33 23.56
C ARG A 64 -6.87 0.19 23.66
N GLU A 65 -8.13 0.50 23.99
CA GLU A 65 -9.21 -0.48 24.05
C GLU A 65 -9.68 -0.88 22.64
N TYR A 66 -9.66 0.06 21.68
CA TYR A 66 -9.85 -0.25 20.26
C TYR A 66 -8.86 -1.32 19.79
N ASP A 67 -7.56 -1.13 20.06
CA ASP A 67 -6.50 -2.08 19.68
C ASP A 67 -6.72 -3.46 20.31
N ALA A 68 -7.14 -3.51 21.58
CA ALA A 68 -7.41 -4.76 22.30
C ALA A 68 -8.55 -5.56 21.62
N VAL A 69 -9.61 -4.87 21.21
CA VAL A 69 -10.75 -5.51 20.54
C VAL A 69 -10.38 -5.94 19.12
N VAL A 70 -9.86 -5.01 18.31
CA VAL A 70 -9.72 -5.22 16.86
C VAL A 70 -8.61 -6.23 16.53
N SER A 71 -7.55 -6.32 17.34
CA SER A 71 -6.47 -7.32 17.17
C SER A 71 -6.90 -8.76 17.45
N SER A 72 -8.06 -9.00 18.06
CA SER A 72 -8.51 -10.35 18.41
C SER A 72 -8.82 -11.22 17.19
N GLY A 73 -9.16 -10.61 16.06
CA GLY A 73 -9.48 -11.34 14.83
C GLY A 73 -8.31 -12.17 14.30
N GLU A 74 -7.12 -11.63 14.31
CA GLU A 74 -5.89 -12.32 13.90
C GLU A 74 -5.49 -13.43 14.87
N ASN A 75 -5.81 -13.28 16.15
CA ASN A 75 -5.56 -14.29 17.18
C ASN A 75 -6.34 -15.59 16.89
N VAL A 76 -7.61 -15.45 16.51
CA VAL A 76 -8.45 -16.58 16.11
C VAL A 76 -7.87 -17.29 14.89
N THR A 77 -7.52 -16.52 13.87
CA THR A 77 -6.99 -17.07 12.61
C THR A 77 -5.65 -17.79 12.84
N ALA A 78 -4.76 -17.22 13.65
CA ALA A 78 -3.47 -17.82 13.97
C ALA A 78 -3.61 -19.17 14.68
N GLY A 79 -4.53 -19.25 15.64
CA GLY A 79 -4.85 -20.52 16.33
C GLY A 79 -5.41 -21.58 15.40
N LEU A 80 -6.40 -21.21 14.55
CA LEU A 80 -7.01 -22.12 13.58
C LEU A 80 -6.00 -22.63 12.53
N MET A 81 -5.12 -21.77 12.03
CA MET A 81 -4.07 -22.14 11.07
C MET A 81 -3.07 -23.12 11.73
N ALA A 82 -2.63 -22.86 12.96
CA ALA A 82 -1.71 -23.74 13.67
C ALA A 82 -2.34 -25.11 13.94
N LEU A 83 -3.61 -25.17 14.37
CA LEU A 83 -4.35 -26.43 14.53
C LEU A 83 -4.47 -27.21 13.23
N THR A 84 -4.76 -26.52 12.12
CA THR A 84 -4.87 -27.14 10.79
C THR A 84 -3.53 -27.73 10.34
N LEU A 85 -2.41 -27.06 10.59
CA LEU A 85 -1.08 -27.57 10.28
C LEU A 85 -0.73 -28.78 11.13
N GLN A 86 -1.05 -28.76 12.42
CA GLN A 86 -0.85 -29.89 13.32
C GLN A 86 -1.66 -31.13 12.90
N GLU A 87 -2.91 -30.95 12.45
CA GLU A 87 -3.75 -32.03 11.89
C GLU A 87 -3.13 -32.63 10.62
N MET A 88 -2.26 -31.90 9.94
CA MET A 88 -1.51 -32.35 8.77
C MET A 88 -0.10 -32.89 9.12
N ASP A 89 0.16 -33.20 10.39
CA ASP A 89 1.47 -33.65 10.91
C ASP A 89 2.62 -32.65 10.67
N VAL A 90 2.30 -31.34 10.50
CA VAL A 90 3.30 -30.29 10.40
C VAL A 90 3.51 -29.65 11.78
N PRO A 91 4.72 -29.74 12.38
CA PRO A 91 5.01 -29.14 13.68
C PRO A 91 4.86 -27.63 13.65
N ALA A 92 3.75 -27.11 14.13
CA ALA A 92 3.38 -25.69 14.08
C ALA A 92 2.95 -25.15 15.45
N ARG A 93 3.11 -23.84 15.66
CA ARG A 93 2.65 -23.14 16.85
C ARG A 93 2.15 -21.75 16.49
N SER A 94 1.05 -21.31 17.12
CA SER A 94 0.57 -19.94 17.01
C SER A 94 1.28 -18.99 17.97
N TRP A 95 1.47 -17.74 17.54
CA TRP A 95 2.13 -16.66 18.27
C TRP A 95 1.31 -15.38 18.15
N GLN A 96 1.01 -14.79 19.31
CA GLN A 96 0.44 -13.46 19.40
C GLN A 96 1.55 -12.41 19.30
N GLY A 97 1.22 -11.17 18.92
CA GLY A 97 2.21 -10.10 18.79
C GLY A 97 3.04 -9.85 20.05
N TRP A 98 2.42 -9.97 21.25
CA TRP A 98 3.09 -9.83 22.53
C TRP A 98 3.96 -11.05 22.91
N GLN A 99 3.68 -12.23 22.37
CA GLN A 99 4.48 -13.45 22.66
C GLN A 99 5.81 -13.47 21.89
N VAL A 100 5.86 -12.81 20.73
CA VAL A 100 7.10 -12.74 19.91
C VAL A 100 8.20 -11.96 20.63
N PRO A 101 8.10 -10.83 21.37
CA PRO A 101 7.20 -9.67 21.32
C PRO A 101 7.53 -8.70 20.18
N VAL A 102 6.54 -8.36 19.36
CA VAL A 102 6.68 -7.33 18.32
C VAL A 102 6.62 -5.96 18.98
N ARG A 103 7.75 -5.33 19.21
CA ARG A 103 7.83 -4.02 19.88
C ARG A 103 7.39 -2.91 18.97
N THR A 104 6.54 -2.03 19.46
CA THR A 104 5.98 -0.92 18.69
C THR A 104 5.98 0.38 19.49
N SER A 105 5.85 1.49 18.76
CA SER A 105 5.50 2.79 19.35
C SER A 105 4.13 2.72 20.04
N SER A 106 3.87 3.67 20.96
CA SER A 106 2.59 3.80 21.68
C SER A 106 1.52 4.58 20.89
N ALA A 107 1.70 4.79 19.59
CA ALA A 107 0.70 5.39 18.71
C ALA A 107 -0.41 4.37 18.37
N HIS A 108 -1.31 4.12 19.33
CA HIS A 108 -2.40 3.16 19.16
C HIS A 108 -3.19 3.40 17.89
N SER A 109 -3.76 2.35 17.29
CA SER A 109 -4.44 2.29 15.99
C SER A 109 -3.55 2.55 14.75
N ALA A 110 -2.34 3.08 14.91
CA ALA A 110 -1.39 3.39 13.82
C ALA A 110 0.08 3.23 14.28
N ALA A 111 0.35 2.24 15.13
CA ALA A 111 1.67 2.00 15.70
C ALA A 111 2.72 1.66 14.65
N ARG A 112 3.98 1.97 14.97
CA ARG A 112 5.14 1.63 14.15
C ARG A 112 5.94 0.54 14.81
N ILE A 113 6.33 -0.48 14.04
CA ILE A 113 7.23 -1.54 14.51
C ILE A 113 8.60 -0.91 14.73
N GLU A 114 9.16 -1.12 15.91
CA GLU A 114 10.48 -0.65 16.32
C GLU A 114 11.48 -1.79 16.34
N GLU A 115 11.07 -2.98 16.82
CA GLU A 115 11.94 -4.15 16.95
C GLU A 115 11.11 -5.45 16.91
N ILE A 116 11.68 -6.49 16.32
CA ILE A 116 11.17 -7.87 16.37
C ILE A 116 12.30 -8.77 16.87
N PRO A 117 12.29 -9.15 18.17
CA PRO A 117 13.23 -10.15 18.69
C PRO A 117 13.00 -11.51 18.04
N THR A 118 14.05 -12.15 17.57
CA THR A 118 13.96 -13.41 16.83
C THR A 118 14.18 -14.65 17.70
N ASP A 119 14.77 -14.49 18.87
CA ASP A 119 15.30 -15.59 19.71
C ASP A 119 14.25 -16.63 20.06
N ASN A 120 13.03 -16.20 20.43
CA ASN A 120 11.97 -17.10 20.87
C ASN A 120 11.52 -18.07 19.76
N ILE A 121 11.33 -17.56 18.55
CA ILE A 121 10.91 -18.37 17.39
C ILE A 121 12.08 -19.24 16.91
N MET A 122 13.29 -18.68 16.81
CA MET A 122 14.48 -19.41 16.38
C MET A 122 14.83 -20.56 17.33
N ALA A 123 14.69 -20.36 18.64
CA ALA A 123 14.87 -21.44 19.61
C ALA A 123 13.88 -22.58 19.38
N LYS A 124 12.62 -22.27 19.07
CA LYS A 124 11.60 -23.30 18.79
C LYS A 124 11.83 -24.02 17.44
N PHE A 125 12.35 -23.34 16.43
CA PHE A 125 12.81 -24.00 15.21
C PHE A 125 13.96 -24.98 15.51
N GLY A 126 14.90 -24.60 16.39
CA GLY A 126 15.96 -25.50 16.87
C GLY A 126 15.45 -26.73 17.64
N GLU A 127 14.28 -26.62 18.30
CA GLU A 127 13.62 -27.72 19.02
C GLU A 127 12.75 -28.62 18.11
N GLY A 128 12.68 -28.34 16.80
CA GLY A 128 11.95 -29.15 15.82
C GLY A 128 10.59 -28.58 15.38
N MET A 129 10.17 -27.40 15.85
CA MET A 129 9.07 -26.67 15.24
C MET A 129 9.44 -26.29 13.80
N ARG A 130 8.50 -26.40 12.86
CA ARG A 130 8.72 -26.08 11.45
C ARG A 130 7.96 -24.84 10.99
N VAL A 131 6.87 -24.52 11.69
CA VAL A 131 6.01 -23.39 11.34
C VAL A 131 5.67 -22.53 12.57
N ALA A 132 5.99 -21.25 12.50
CA ALA A 132 5.51 -20.23 13.44
C ALA A 132 4.36 -19.46 12.80
N VAL A 133 3.13 -19.62 13.29
CA VAL A 133 1.96 -18.89 12.81
C VAL A 133 1.76 -17.66 13.66
N VAL A 134 2.01 -16.48 13.11
CA VAL A 134 1.99 -15.20 13.84
C VAL A 134 0.72 -14.42 13.48
N ALA A 135 0.04 -13.93 14.50
CA ALA A 135 -1.04 -12.96 14.34
C ALA A 135 -0.46 -11.64 13.79
N GLY A 136 -0.81 -11.30 12.54
CA GLY A 136 -0.38 -10.05 11.92
C GLY A 136 -1.08 -8.83 12.51
N PHE A 137 -0.79 -7.63 11.96
CA PHE A 137 -1.48 -6.38 12.30
C PHE A 137 -1.22 -5.85 13.72
N GLN A 138 -0.65 -6.60 14.62
CA GLN A 138 -0.52 -6.29 16.05
C GLN A 138 0.93 -6.32 16.55
N GLY A 139 1.15 -5.61 17.64
CA GLY A 139 2.39 -5.64 18.42
C GLY A 139 2.12 -5.29 19.88
N VAL A 140 3.17 -4.91 20.60
CA VAL A 140 3.13 -4.54 22.01
C VAL A 140 3.92 -3.25 22.25
N SER A 141 3.31 -2.29 22.93
CA SER A 141 3.96 -1.06 23.36
C SER A 141 4.92 -1.30 24.54
N ALA A 142 5.75 -0.30 24.84
CA ALA A 142 6.64 -0.32 26.01
C ALA A 142 5.88 -0.52 27.35
N GLU A 143 4.61 -0.13 27.40
CA GLU A 143 3.72 -0.32 28.55
C GLU A 143 3.11 -1.73 28.64
N GLY A 144 3.46 -2.63 27.70
CA GLY A 144 2.91 -3.99 27.63
C GLY A 144 1.47 -4.06 27.07
N ARG A 145 0.97 -2.98 26.46
CA ARG A 145 -0.37 -2.94 25.85
C ARG A 145 -0.31 -3.39 24.40
N THR A 146 -1.33 -4.13 23.97
CA THR A 146 -1.48 -4.47 22.56
C THR A 146 -1.67 -3.20 21.72
N THR A 147 -0.99 -3.13 20.59
CA THR A 147 -1.08 -2.06 19.60
C THR A 147 -1.48 -2.62 18.24
N THR A 148 -2.14 -1.82 17.41
CA THR A 148 -2.40 -2.16 16.01
C THR A 148 -1.65 -1.24 15.06
N LEU A 149 -1.27 -1.79 13.90
CA LEU A 149 -0.39 -1.12 12.91
C LEU A 149 -1.15 -0.26 11.89
N GLY A 150 -2.46 -0.21 12.00
CA GLY A 150 -3.31 0.47 11.03
C GLY A 150 -3.51 -0.33 9.73
N ARG A 151 -4.08 0.31 8.72
CA ARG A 151 -4.41 -0.34 7.43
C ARG A 151 -3.19 -0.99 6.79
N GLY A 152 -3.34 -2.23 6.29
CA GLY A 152 -2.25 -3.01 5.70
C GLY A 152 -1.24 -3.55 6.72
N GLY A 153 -1.57 -3.54 8.00
CA GLY A 153 -0.68 -3.94 9.08
C GLY A 153 -0.15 -5.37 8.96
N SER A 154 -0.93 -6.32 8.43
CA SER A 154 -0.45 -7.70 8.24
C SER A 154 0.62 -7.81 7.14
N ASP A 155 0.53 -7.02 6.06
CA ASP A 155 1.58 -6.95 5.03
C ASP A 155 2.86 -6.35 5.63
N THR A 156 2.71 -5.27 6.40
CA THR A 156 3.82 -4.64 7.13
C THR A 156 4.46 -5.61 8.13
N THR A 157 3.65 -6.39 8.87
CA THR A 157 4.15 -7.43 9.77
C THR A 157 4.98 -8.45 9.00
N ALA A 158 4.49 -8.95 7.86
CA ALA A 158 5.17 -9.98 7.08
C ALA A 158 6.56 -9.51 6.60
N VAL A 159 6.63 -8.31 6.05
CA VAL A 159 7.90 -7.74 5.58
C VAL A 159 8.86 -7.48 6.74
N ALA A 160 8.36 -6.97 7.87
CA ALA A 160 9.19 -6.73 9.05
C ALA A 160 9.75 -8.05 9.61
N PHE A 161 8.96 -9.12 9.64
CA PHE A 161 9.45 -10.45 10.02
C PHE A 161 10.48 -10.98 9.02
N ALA A 162 10.24 -10.83 7.71
CA ALA A 162 11.20 -11.25 6.71
C ALA A 162 12.55 -10.53 6.87
N ALA A 163 12.53 -9.23 7.14
CA ALA A 163 13.72 -8.44 7.40
C ALA A 163 14.43 -8.88 8.70
N ALA A 164 13.68 -9.04 9.81
CA ALA A 164 14.26 -9.39 11.10
C ALA A 164 14.88 -10.80 11.13
N PHE A 165 14.26 -11.75 10.45
CA PHE A 165 14.72 -13.16 10.40
C PHE A 165 15.67 -13.45 9.24
N GLY A 166 16.03 -12.46 8.41
CA GLY A 166 16.87 -12.66 7.22
C GLY A 166 16.27 -13.70 6.27
N ALA A 167 14.95 -13.65 6.05
CA ALA A 167 14.26 -14.63 5.22
C ALA A 167 14.70 -14.52 3.75
N ASP A 168 14.76 -15.65 3.04
CA ASP A 168 15.11 -15.70 1.62
C ASP A 168 14.16 -14.85 0.76
N ARG A 169 12.85 -14.82 1.14
CA ARG A 169 11.80 -14.01 0.52
C ARG A 169 10.58 -13.91 1.43
N CYS A 170 9.66 -13.02 1.06
CA CYS A 170 8.35 -12.87 1.67
C CYS A 170 7.26 -13.08 0.61
N ASP A 171 6.47 -14.13 0.73
CA ASP A 171 5.37 -14.49 -0.17
C ASP A 171 4.06 -13.89 0.35
N ILE A 172 3.45 -12.98 -0.41
CA ILE A 172 2.18 -12.32 -0.08
C ILE A 172 1.06 -12.97 -0.88
N TYR A 173 0.23 -13.78 -0.23
CA TYR A 173 -0.95 -14.39 -0.81
C TYR A 173 -2.16 -13.47 -0.67
N THR A 174 -2.77 -13.15 -1.81
CA THR A 174 -3.90 -12.23 -1.91
C THR A 174 -4.96 -12.76 -2.90
N ASP A 175 -5.95 -11.95 -3.26
CA ASP A 175 -7.03 -12.29 -4.20
C ASP A 175 -6.67 -12.05 -5.66
N VAL A 176 -5.47 -11.52 -5.94
CA VAL A 176 -4.92 -11.39 -7.29
C VAL A 176 -3.69 -12.28 -7.47
N ASP A 177 -3.38 -12.63 -8.71
CA ASP A 177 -2.29 -13.56 -9.05
C ASP A 177 -0.96 -12.86 -9.38
N GLY A 178 -0.87 -11.55 -9.13
CA GLY A 178 0.32 -10.75 -9.34
C GLY A 178 0.02 -9.27 -9.51
N VAL A 179 1.03 -8.51 -9.91
CA VAL A 179 0.94 -7.10 -10.27
C VAL A 179 0.79 -7.00 -11.79
N TYR A 180 -0.09 -6.12 -12.25
CA TYR A 180 -0.39 -5.94 -13.67
C TYR A 180 0.08 -4.57 -14.17
N THR A 181 0.30 -4.46 -15.47
CA THR A 181 0.65 -3.21 -16.14
C THR A 181 -0.40 -2.11 -16.00
N THR A 182 -1.65 -2.48 -15.73
CA THR A 182 -2.77 -1.65 -15.25
C THR A 182 -3.85 -2.56 -14.68
N ASP A 183 -4.95 -2.01 -14.18
CA ASP A 183 -6.10 -2.79 -13.68
C ASP A 183 -6.76 -3.56 -14.85
N PRO A 184 -6.81 -4.91 -14.83
CA PRO A 184 -7.44 -5.70 -15.90
C PRO A 184 -8.93 -5.42 -16.08
N ARG A 185 -9.61 -4.84 -15.07
CA ARG A 185 -11.01 -4.43 -15.17
C ARG A 185 -11.19 -3.16 -16.00
N VAL A 186 -10.13 -2.36 -16.15
CA VAL A 186 -10.12 -1.13 -16.97
C VAL A 186 -9.56 -1.41 -18.35
N SER A 187 -8.45 -2.15 -18.44
CA SER A 187 -7.89 -2.57 -19.73
C SER A 187 -7.79 -4.10 -19.80
N PRO A 188 -8.60 -4.77 -20.67
CA PRO A 188 -8.49 -6.22 -20.84
C PRO A 188 -7.13 -6.69 -21.40
N LYS A 189 -6.34 -5.77 -21.95
CA LYS A 189 -4.98 -6.03 -22.44
C LYS A 189 -3.91 -5.94 -21.36
N ALA A 190 -4.31 -5.65 -20.11
CA ALA A 190 -3.37 -5.58 -19.00
C ALA A 190 -2.63 -6.92 -18.84
N ARG A 191 -1.31 -6.84 -18.76
CA ARG A 191 -0.43 -8.01 -18.65
C ARG A 191 0.13 -8.11 -17.23
N LYS A 192 0.21 -9.32 -16.71
CA LYS A 192 0.89 -9.59 -15.45
C LYS A 192 2.40 -9.40 -15.61
N LEU A 193 3.01 -8.67 -14.67
CA LEU A 193 4.45 -8.47 -14.60
C LEU A 193 5.11 -9.67 -13.90
N GLU A 194 6.17 -10.21 -14.47
CA GLU A 194 6.97 -11.25 -13.82
C GLU A 194 7.83 -10.66 -12.70
N LYS A 195 8.42 -9.49 -12.96
CA LYS A 195 9.22 -8.72 -12.01
C LYS A 195 8.83 -7.24 -12.07
N ILE A 196 9.02 -6.56 -10.96
CA ILE A 196 8.84 -5.11 -10.83
C ILE A 196 9.84 -4.57 -9.79
N ALA A 197 10.41 -3.39 -10.04
CA ALA A 197 11.28 -2.74 -9.07
C ALA A 197 10.49 -2.20 -7.87
N PHE A 198 11.15 -2.11 -6.70
CA PHE A 198 10.50 -1.57 -5.50
C PHE A 198 9.94 -0.17 -5.73
N GLU A 199 10.68 0.70 -6.42
CA GLU A 199 10.26 2.07 -6.71
C GLU A 199 9.01 2.12 -7.57
N GLU A 200 8.93 1.30 -8.62
CA GLU A 200 7.76 1.19 -9.48
C GLU A 200 6.56 0.64 -8.72
N MET A 201 6.77 -0.41 -7.92
CA MET A 201 5.71 -0.99 -7.09
C MET A 201 5.18 0.03 -6.07
N LEU A 202 6.07 0.83 -5.47
CA LEU A 202 5.69 1.88 -4.52
C LEU A 202 4.78 2.92 -5.20
N GLU A 203 5.16 3.37 -6.40
CA GLU A 203 4.36 4.31 -7.16
C GLU A 203 3.01 3.71 -7.57
N LEU A 204 2.98 2.48 -8.09
CA LEU A 204 1.73 1.80 -8.44
C LEU A 204 0.83 1.61 -7.21
N ALA A 205 1.39 1.22 -6.07
CA ALA A 205 0.64 1.05 -4.82
C ALA A 205 0.07 2.37 -4.31
N SER A 206 0.82 3.46 -4.39
CA SER A 206 0.38 4.80 -3.97
C SER A 206 -0.74 5.36 -4.85
N LEU A 207 -0.79 4.95 -6.11
CA LEU A 207 -1.72 5.45 -7.12
C LEU A 207 -2.99 4.60 -7.27
N GLY A 208 -3.20 3.58 -6.42
CA GLY A 208 -4.45 2.84 -6.38
C GLY A 208 -4.39 1.37 -6.83
N ALA A 209 -3.23 0.87 -7.25
CA ALA A 209 -3.03 -0.57 -7.40
C ALA A 209 -3.00 -1.23 -6.01
N LYS A 210 -4.18 -1.58 -5.50
CA LYS A 210 -4.41 -2.08 -4.12
C LYS A 210 -3.86 -3.50 -3.87
N VAL A 211 -2.80 -3.89 -4.57
CA VAL A 211 -2.21 -5.23 -4.46
C VAL A 211 -1.33 -5.35 -3.21
N LEU A 212 -0.49 -4.35 -2.98
CA LEU A 212 0.35 -4.22 -1.78
C LEU A 212 0.11 -2.87 -1.10
N GLN A 213 0.33 -2.83 0.20
CA GLN A 213 0.27 -1.58 0.94
C GLN A 213 1.59 -0.81 0.79
N THR A 214 1.52 0.49 0.55
CA THR A 214 2.68 1.38 0.35
C THR A 214 3.73 1.20 1.45
N ARG A 215 3.32 1.20 2.71
CA ARG A 215 4.19 1.03 3.88
C ARG A 215 4.94 -0.32 3.87
N SER A 216 4.33 -1.40 3.38
CA SER A 216 5.01 -2.69 3.27
C SER A 216 6.06 -2.70 2.17
N VAL A 217 5.80 -2.02 1.04
CA VAL A 217 6.77 -1.88 -0.07
C VAL A 217 7.95 -0.98 0.36
N GLU A 218 7.69 0.14 1.05
CA GLU A 218 8.74 1.00 1.62
C GLU A 218 9.68 0.21 2.55
N LEU A 219 9.10 -0.62 3.41
CA LEU A 219 9.87 -1.44 4.34
C LEU A 219 10.69 -2.50 3.58
N ALA A 220 10.09 -3.15 2.57
CA ALA A 220 10.76 -4.13 1.73
C ALA A 220 11.93 -3.52 0.97
N MET A 221 11.76 -2.35 0.37
CA MET A 221 12.80 -1.59 -0.30
C MET A 221 13.95 -1.24 0.66
N ARG A 222 13.62 -0.72 1.85
CA ARG A 222 14.60 -0.33 2.87
C ARG A 222 15.49 -1.48 3.33
N TYR A 223 14.89 -2.67 3.53
CA TYR A 223 15.59 -3.85 4.04
C TYR A 223 15.95 -4.85 2.94
N LYS A 224 15.72 -4.52 1.68
CA LYS A 224 15.97 -5.37 0.49
C LYS A 224 15.33 -6.76 0.58
N VAL A 225 14.11 -6.80 1.14
CA VAL A 225 13.32 -8.04 1.25
C VAL A 225 12.63 -8.31 -0.07
N LYS A 226 12.99 -9.38 -0.76
CA LYS A 226 12.30 -9.81 -1.98
C LYS A 226 10.86 -10.22 -1.65
N LEU A 227 9.88 -9.55 -2.29
CA LEU A 227 8.47 -9.89 -2.14
C LEU A 227 8.00 -10.67 -3.35
N ARG A 228 7.11 -11.63 -3.12
CA ARG A 228 6.43 -12.32 -4.21
C ARG A 228 4.92 -12.23 -3.98
N VAL A 229 4.21 -11.67 -4.94
CA VAL A 229 2.75 -11.55 -4.93
C VAL A 229 2.14 -12.75 -5.62
N LEU A 230 1.26 -13.46 -4.92
CA LEU A 230 0.70 -14.74 -5.36
C LEU A 230 -0.81 -14.79 -5.12
N SER A 231 -1.53 -15.50 -5.99
CA SER A 231 -2.94 -15.82 -5.76
C SER A 231 -3.11 -16.87 -4.66
N SER A 232 -4.02 -16.62 -3.73
CA SER A 232 -4.46 -17.63 -2.76
C SER A 232 -5.49 -18.62 -3.35
N PHE A 233 -6.01 -18.34 -4.56
CA PHE A 233 -7.08 -19.13 -5.21
C PHE A 233 -6.58 -20.05 -6.31
N ASP A 234 -5.39 -19.82 -6.82
CA ASP A 234 -4.78 -20.66 -7.83
C ASP A 234 -4.30 -21.96 -7.18
N GLU A 235 -4.78 -23.13 -7.66
CA GLU A 235 -4.38 -24.44 -7.13
C GLU A 235 -3.08 -24.94 -7.80
N GLN A 236 -2.67 -24.34 -8.91
CA GLN A 236 -1.45 -24.71 -9.60
C GLN A 236 -0.22 -24.08 -8.90
N SER A 237 0.65 -24.91 -8.40
CA SER A 237 1.88 -24.49 -7.68
C SER A 237 2.90 -23.75 -8.56
N ASP A 238 2.69 -23.74 -9.88
CA ASP A 238 3.67 -23.23 -10.86
C ASP A 238 3.42 -21.75 -11.25
N ASN A 239 2.38 -21.10 -10.72
CA ASN A 239 2.19 -19.68 -10.93
C ASN A 239 3.25 -18.91 -10.13
N ALA A 240 4.27 -18.41 -10.82
CA ALA A 240 5.39 -17.68 -10.21
C ALA A 240 4.96 -16.37 -9.54
N GLY A 241 3.75 -15.85 -9.84
CA GLY A 241 3.29 -14.55 -9.37
C GLY A 241 4.12 -13.39 -9.93
N THR A 242 4.19 -12.29 -9.20
CA THR A 242 5.08 -11.16 -9.49
C THR A 242 6.15 -11.05 -8.41
N LEU A 243 7.42 -10.99 -8.80
CA LEU A 243 8.54 -10.71 -7.91
C LEU A 243 8.78 -9.20 -7.83
N VAL A 244 8.72 -8.65 -6.61
CA VAL A 244 9.12 -7.26 -6.31
C VAL A 244 10.53 -7.29 -5.74
N CYS A 245 11.50 -6.64 -6.39
CA CYS A 245 12.93 -6.73 -6.08
C CYS A 245 13.66 -5.42 -6.38
N ASP A 246 14.96 -5.37 -6.12
CA ASP A 246 15.81 -4.24 -6.53
C ASP A 246 15.86 -4.11 -8.07
N GLU A 247 16.02 -2.89 -8.57
CA GLU A 247 16.21 -2.59 -10.00
C GLU A 247 17.37 -3.42 -10.61
N GLU A 248 18.44 -3.61 -9.85
CA GLU A 248 19.63 -4.37 -10.26
C GLU A 248 19.34 -5.87 -10.54
N ASP A 249 18.27 -6.42 -9.97
CA ASP A 249 17.80 -7.80 -10.22
C ASP A 249 16.98 -7.93 -11.53
N ILE A 250 16.75 -6.82 -12.24
CA ILE A 250 15.98 -6.76 -13.50
C ILE A 250 16.94 -6.45 -14.65
N MET A 251 17.20 -7.44 -15.51
CA MET A 251 18.22 -7.35 -16.57
C MET A 251 17.84 -6.33 -17.66
N GLU A 252 16.57 -6.26 -18.05
CA GLU A 252 16.03 -5.27 -18.97
C GLU A 252 14.69 -4.77 -18.41
N SER A 253 14.56 -3.47 -18.24
CA SER A 253 13.30 -2.85 -17.85
C SER A 253 12.65 -2.16 -19.05
N ASN A 254 11.34 -2.32 -19.18
CA ASN A 254 10.58 -1.47 -20.09
C ASN A 254 10.72 -0.01 -19.64
N VAL A 255 10.74 0.91 -20.62
CA VAL A 255 10.76 2.35 -20.30
C VAL A 255 9.58 2.74 -19.40
N VAL A 256 8.44 2.08 -19.60
CA VAL A 256 7.21 2.20 -18.80
C VAL A 256 6.80 0.82 -18.32
N ALA A 257 6.70 0.65 -17.01
CA ALA A 257 6.24 -0.58 -16.37
C ALA A 257 4.71 -0.68 -16.31
N GLY A 258 4.03 0.46 -16.19
CA GLY A 258 2.56 0.44 -16.10
C GLY A 258 1.89 1.81 -16.10
N VAL A 259 0.55 1.76 -16.18
CA VAL A 259 -0.34 2.91 -16.06
C VAL A 259 -1.22 2.72 -14.83
N ALA A 260 -1.07 3.61 -13.86
CA ALA A 260 -1.89 3.64 -12.66
C ALA A 260 -2.90 4.79 -12.69
N PHE A 261 -3.97 4.67 -11.92
CA PHE A 261 -4.98 5.73 -11.82
C PHE A 261 -5.61 5.78 -10.43
N SER A 262 -6.09 6.97 -10.07
CA SER A 262 -6.90 7.19 -8.87
C SER A 262 -8.18 7.94 -9.25
N ARG A 263 -9.33 7.42 -8.77
CA ARG A 263 -10.65 8.07 -8.89
C ARG A 263 -10.97 8.94 -7.69
N ASP A 264 -10.22 8.78 -6.61
CA ASP A 264 -10.43 9.48 -5.34
C ASP A 264 -9.49 10.67 -5.25
N GLU A 265 -9.71 11.63 -6.15
CA GLU A 265 -8.95 12.87 -6.24
C GLU A 265 -9.88 14.07 -6.32
N ALA A 266 -9.47 15.15 -5.67
CA ALA A 266 -10.04 16.48 -5.83
C ALA A 266 -8.93 17.49 -6.10
N LYS A 267 -9.16 18.41 -7.04
CA LYS A 267 -8.29 19.54 -7.32
C LYS A 267 -8.77 20.72 -6.50
N MET A 268 -7.88 21.29 -5.68
CA MET A 268 -8.13 22.48 -4.90
C MET A 268 -7.27 23.63 -5.44
N THR A 269 -7.84 24.81 -5.57
CA THR A 269 -7.10 26.01 -6.02
C THR A 269 -7.44 27.19 -5.11
N LEU A 270 -6.43 27.79 -4.50
CA LEU A 270 -6.51 29.13 -3.91
C LEU A 270 -6.17 30.15 -4.98
N VAL A 271 -7.14 30.97 -5.31
CA VAL A 271 -7.00 32.02 -6.35
C VAL A 271 -6.44 33.29 -5.73
N SER A 272 -5.48 33.90 -6.42
CA SER A 272 -4.94 35.22 -6.07
C SER A 272 -4.37 35.27 -4.64
N VAL A 273 -3.49 34.35 -4.32
CA VAL A 273 -2.72 34.30 -3.07
C VAL A 273 -1.60 35.34 -3.13
N ALA A 274 -1.31 36.03 -2.02
CA ALA A 274 -0.18 36.95 -1.97
C ALA A 274 1.15 36.21 -2.16
N ASP A 275 1.92 36.53 -3.20
CA ASP A 275 3.20 35.91 -3.49
C ASP A 275 4.28 36.56 -2.64
N ARG A 276 4.63 35.85 -1.56
CA ARG A 276 5.67 36.26 -0.61
C ARG A 276 6.37 35.03 -0.03
N PRO A 277 7.64 35.15 0.38
CA PRO A 277 8.31 34.08 1.09
C PRO A 277 7.51 33.59 2.29
N GLY A 278 7.38 32.25 2.43
CA GLY A 278 6.65 31.61 3.52
C GLY A 278 5.16 31.34 3.27
N ILE A 279 4.56 31.85 2.18
CA ILE A 279 3.13 31.64 1.93
C ILE A 279 2.77 30.16 1.74
N ALA A 280 3.58 29.42 0.98
CA ALA A 280 3.39 27.99 0.81
C ALA A 280 3.49 27.24 2.15
N ALA A 281 4.47 27.60 3.00
CA ALA A 281 4.59 27.03 4.35
C ALA A 281 3.31 27.27 5.16
N SER A 282 2.77 28.48 5.17
CA SER A 282 1.53 28.80 5.91
C SER A 282 0.34 27.99 5.41
N ILE A 283 0.18 27.83 4.09
CA ILE A 283 -0.93 27.07 3.49
C ILE A 283 -0.82 25.57 3.86
N PHE A 284 0.35 24.97 3.60
CA PHE A 284 0.51 23.52 3.78
C PHE A 284 0.64 23.11 5.26
N THR A 285 1.09 24.00 6.16
CA THR A 285 0.99 23.80 7.61
C THR A 285 -0.48 23.75 8.04
N ALA A 286 -1.30 24.70 7.61
CA ALA A 286 -2.72 24.71 7.96
C ALA A 286 -3.44 23.44 7.45
N LEU A 287 -3.14 22.98 6.22
CA LEU A 287 -3.67 21.72 5.68
C LEU A 287 -3.20 20.50 6.47
N SER A 288 -1.92 20.44 6.85
CA SER A 288 -1.35 19.38 7.66
C SER A 288 -1.99 19.30 9.05
N ASP A 289 -2.15 20.44 9.72
CA ASP A 289 -2.80 20.55 11.03
C ASP A 289 -4.29 20.15 10.95
N GLY A 290 -4.92 20.40 9.80
CA GLY A 290 -6.27 19.95 9.46
C GLY A 290 -6.37 18.47 9.09
N GLY A 291 -5.26 17.72 9.08
CA GLY A 291 -5.20 16.31 8.70
C GLY A 291 -5.53 16.06 7.23
N VAL A 292 -5.10 16.96 6.34
CA VAL A 292 -5.28 16.85 4.88
C VAL A 292 -4.01 16.36 4.23
N ASN A 293 -4.12 15.24 3.50
CA ASN A 293 -3.03 14.73 2.67
C ASN A 293 -3.01 15.50 1.34
N VAL A 294 -1.84 16.02 0.99
CA VAL A 294 -1.62 16.78 -0.25
C VAL A 294 -0.67 15.98 -1.15
N ASP A 295 -0.99 15.91 -2.45
CA ASP A 295 -0.14 15.23 -3.44
C ASP A 295 0.40 16.21 -4.48
N MET A 296 -0.26 16.37 -5.62
CA MET A 296 0.21 17.26 -6.68
C MET A 296 0.14 18.72 -6.22
N ILE A 297 1.27 19.45 -6.26
CA ILE A 297 1.32 20.87 -5.92
C ILE A 297 1.82 21.65 -7.13
N VAL A 298 1.08 22.68 -7.52
CA VAL A 298 1.43 23.59 -8.62
C VAL A 298 1.23 25.03 -8.17
N GLN A 299 2.27 25.84 -8.35
CA GLN A 299 2.23 27.27 -8.15
C GLN A 299 2.53 27.96 -9.50
N ASN A 300 1.69 28.89 -9.90
CA ASN A 300 1.90 29.69 -11.10
C ASN A 300 2.90 30.83 -10.85
N ILE A 301 3.39 31.43 -11.93
CA ILE A 301 4.20 32.64 -11.86
C ILE A 301 3.31 33.79 -11.39
N SER A 302 3.84 34.60 -10.46
CA SER A 302 3.16 35.74 -9.91
C SER A 302 2.93 36.83 -10.95
N GLU A 303 1.71 37.33 -11.03
CA GLU A 303 1.38 38.63 -11.67
C GLU A 303 0.95 39.60 -10.59
N GLU A 304 1.47 40.84 -10.62
CA GLU A 304 1.16 41.89 -9.64
C GLU A 304 1.33 41.46 -8.15
N GLY A 305 2.29 40.54 -7.87
CA GLY A 305 2.53 40.05 -6.51
C GLY A 305 1.48 39.05 -6.01
N ARG A 306 0.73 38.44 -6.91
CA ARG A 306 -0.25 37.39 -6.59
C ARG A 306 -0.09 36.19 -7.48
N THR A 307 -0.36 35.01 -6.92
CA THR A 307 -0.25 33.71 -7.60
C THR A 307 -1.44 32.81 -7.28
N ASP A 308 -1.70 31.83 -8.13
CA ASP A 308 -2.62 30.75 -7.79
C ASP A 308 -1.83 29.57 -7.25
N MET A 309 -2.35 28.98 -6.15
CA MET A 309 -1.79 27.77 -5.56
C MET A 309 -2.78 26.64 -5.73
N THR A 310 -2.38 25.63 -6.48
CA THR A 310 -3.20 24.42 -6.75
C THR A 310 -2.57 23.20 -6.10
N TRP A 311 -3.41 22.35 -5.51
CA TRP A 311 -2.99 21.02 -5.05
C TRP A 311 -4.09 19.99 -5.28
N SER A 312 -3.75 18.69 -5.18
CA SER A 312 -4.72 17.61 -5.10
C SER A 312 -4.78 17.02 -3.70
N CYS A 313 -5.95 16.51 -3.33
CA CYS A 313 -6.19 15.77 -2.10
C CYS A 313 -7.28 14.69 -2.33
N PRO A 314 -7.42 13.70 -1.44
CA PRO A 314 -8.55 12.78 -1.46
C PRO A 314 -9.89 13.50 -1.38
N THR A 315 -10.89 13.01 -2.10
CA THR A 315 -12.22 13.66 -2.20
C THR A 315 -12.92 13.80 -0.85
N ASP A 316 -12.73 12.84 0.06
CA ASP A 316 -13.28 12.85 1.42
C ASP A 316 -12.65 13.91 2.33
N GLN A 317 -11.52 14.49 1.93
CA GLN A 317 -10.79 15.51 2.68
C GLN A 317 -11.09 16.96 2.22
N VAL A 318 -11.86 17.15 1.16
CA VAL A 318 -12.16 18.47 0.60
C VAL A 318 -12.76 19.42 1.64
N VAL A 319 -13.75 18.96 2.41
CA VAL A 319 -14.41 19.78 3.45
C VAL A 319 -13.41 20.22 4.53
N ARG A 320 -12.53 19.31 4.95
CA ARG A 320 -11.47 19.61 5.91
C ARG A 320 -10.45 20.60 5.35
N ALA A 321 -10.08 20.42 4.08
CA ALA A 321 -9.16 21.35 3.40
C ALA A 321 -9.75 22.76 3.30
N GLN A 322 -11.00 22.89 2.90
CA GLN A 322 -11.71 24.19 2.84
C GLN A 322 -11.76 24.84 4.21
N LYS A 323 -12.09 24.09 5.25
CA LYS A 323 -12.13 24.59 6.63
C LYS A 323 -10.76 25.07 7.10
N ALA A 324 -9.71 24.27 6.90
CA ALA A 324 -8.34 24.61 7.31
C ALA A 324 -7.83 25.91 6.68
N VAL A 325 -8.05 26.10 5.37
CA VAL A 325 -7.62 27.34 4.69
C VAL A 325 -8.49 28.55 5.07
N ALA A 326 -9.78 28.35 5.37
CA ALA A 326 -10.66 29.41 5.84
C ALA A 326 -10.23 29.90 7.23
N GLU A 327 -9.97 29.01 8.17
CA GLU A 327 -9.46 29.33 9.52
C GLU A 327 -8.10 30.04 9.46
N ALA A 328 -7.18 29.59 8.59
CA ALA A 328 -5.88 30.24 8.40
C ALA A 328 -6.05 31.66 7.82
N LYS A 329 -7.05 31.91 6.96
CA LYS A 329 -7.40 33.25 6.44
C LYS A 329 -7.95 34.14 7.55
N GLU A 330 -8.86 33.64 8.38
CA GLU A 330 -9.42 34.38 9.53
C GLU A 330 -8.32 34.77 10.54
N GLN A 331 -7.34 33.94 10.74
CA GLN A 331 -6.17 34.22 11.58
C GLN A 331 -5.15 35.16 10.93
N GLY A 332 -5.36 35.58 9.69
CA GLY A 332 -4.46 36.48 8.95
C GLY A 332 -3.14 35.82 8.51
N LEU A 333 -3.01 34.49 8.59
CA LEU A 333 -1.81 33.76 8.19
C LEU A 333 -1.66 33.71 6.67
N ILE A 334 -2.80 33.59 5.96
CA ILE A 334 -2.88 33.55 4.49
C ILE A 334 -3.93 34.54 3.99
N ASN A 335 -3.75 35.00 2.76
CA ASN A 335 -4.75 35.85 2.09
C ASN A 335 -4.93 35.39 0.65
N PHE A 336 -6.16 35.13 0.26
CA PHE A 336 -6.56 34.69 -1.07
C PHE A 336 -7.93 35.22 -1.43
N HIS A 337 -8.26 35.29 -2.72
CA HIS A 337 -9.56 35.75 -3.18
C HIS A 337 -10.63 34.67 -2.98
N GLU A 338 -10.42 33.49 -3.51
CA GLU A 338 -11.40 32.40 -3.59
C GLU A 338 -10.76 31.05 -3.42
N VAL A 339 -11.54 30.05 -2.95
CA VAL A 339 -11.21 28.62 -2.93
C VAL A 339 -12.08 27.90 -3.95
N ILE A 340 -11.46 27.31 -4.96
CA ILE A 340 -12.14 26.49 -5.96
C ILE A 340 -11.83 25.01 -5.69
N ALA A 341 -12.87 24.19 -5.58
CA ALA A 341 -12.76 22.73 -5.45
C ALA A 341 -13.40 22.06 -6.66
N ASP A 342 -12.64 21.22 -7.36
CA ASP A 342 -13.13 20.38 -8.45
C ASP A 342 -12.99 18.91 -8.04
N THR A 343 -14.11 18.26 -7.78
CA THR A 343 -14.18 16.85 -7.33
C THR A 343 -14.46 15.89 -8.47
N ASP A 344 -14.67 16.38 -9.70
CA ASP A 344 -14.90 15.54 -10.89
C ASP A 344 -13.61 15.33 -11.70
N VAL A 345 -12.54 15.01 -10.98
CA VAL A 345 -11.23 14.73 -11.58
C VAL A 345 -10.77 13.32 -11.25
N ALA A 346 -9.86 12.81 -12.07
CA ALA A 346 -9.11 11.59 -11.83
C ALA A 346 -7.63 11.82 -12.14
N LYS A 347 -6.77 11.15 -11.39
CA LYS A 347 -5.33 11.13 -11.64
C LYS A 347 -4.99 9.92 -12.48
N VAL A 348 -4.22 10.11 -13.57
CA VAL A 348 -3.66 9.05 -14.40
C VAL A 348 -2.16 9.24 -14.45
N SER A 349 -1.42 8.16 -14.24
CA SER A 349 0.04 8.20 -14.12
C SER A 349 0.68 7.10 -14.94
N VAL A 350 1.72 7.46 -15.67
CA VAL A 350 2.64 6.54 -16.33
C VAL A 350 3.84 6.35 -15.41
N VAL A 351 4.19 5.10 -15.10
CA VAL A 351 5.24 4.73 -14.15
C VAL A 351 6.28 3.83 -14.83
N GLY A 352 7.56 4.10 -14.61
CA GLY A 352 8.65 3.26 -15.09
C GLY A 352 10.03 3.84 -14.79
N ILE A 353 10.93 3.02 -14.26
CA ILE A 353 12.33 3.40 -13.97
C ILE A 353 13.11 3.75 -15.24
N GLY A 354 12.76 3.14 -16.39
CA GLY A 354 13.38 3.44 -17.68
C GLY A 354 13.20 4.89 -18.15
N MET A 355 12.26 5.65 -17.57
CA MET A 355 12.08 7.07 -17.90
C MET A 355 13.28 7.93 -17.50
N ARG A 356 14.10 7.52 -16.52
CA ARG A 356 15.34 8.22 -16.12
C ARG A 356 16.32 8.40 -17.27
N SER A 357 16.38 7.43 -18.18
CA SER A 357 17.35 7.39 -19.28
C SER A 357 16.74 7.61 -20.67
N HIS A 358 15.42 7.71 -20.77
CA HIS A 358 14.72 7.81 -22.05
C HIS A 358 13.94 9.13 -22.16
N THR A 359 14.31 9.91 -23.18
CA THR A 359 13.56 11.13 -23.52
C THR A 359 12.30 10.81 -24.30
N GLY A 360 11.30 11.70 -24.25
CA GLY A 360 10.11 11.61 -25.09
C GLY A 360 8.89 10.92 -24.47
N VAL A 361 9.00 10.30 -23.28
CA VAL A 361 7.85 9.68 -22.61
C VAL A 361 6.75 10.69 -22.33
N ALA A 362 7.09 11.88 -21.83
CA ALA A 362 6.13 12.96 -21.59
C ALA A 362 5.47 13.43 -22.88
N ALA A 363 6.28 13.63 -23.94
CA ALA A 363 5.74 14.03 -25.24
C ALA A 363 4.74 13.00 -25.79
N LYS A 364 5.08 11.72 -25.73
CA LYS A 364 4.21 10.62 -26.15
C LYS A 364 2.92 10.59 -25.33
N MET A 365 3.00 10.71 -24.01
CA MET A 365 1.83 10.77 -23.13
C MET A 365 0.89 11.90 -23.52
N PHE A 366 1.42 13.12 -23.72
CA PHE A 366 0.61 14.28 -24.07
C PHE A 366 0.04 14.21 -25.49
N GLN A 367 0.76 13.61 -26.46
CA GLN A 367 0.24 13.35 -27.80
C GLN A 367 -0.96 12.39 -27.75
N VAL A 368 -0.90 11.35 -26.93
CA VAL A 368 -2.02 10.41 -26.72
C VAL A 368 -3.22 11.14 -26.13
N MET A 369 -3.03 11.94 -25.06
CA MET A 369 -4.12 12.72 -24.48
C MET A 369 -4.77 13.66 -25.50
N SER A 370 -3.95 14.32 -26.30
CA SER A 370 -4.43 15.23 -27.36
C SER A 370 -5.21 14.51 -28.44
N ALA A 371 -4.73 13.34 -28.89
CA ALA A 371 -5.40 12.53 -29.92
C ALA A 371 -6.78 12.04 -29.46
N GLU A 372 -6.93 11.72 -28.17
CA GLU A 372 -8.19 11.31 -27.57
C GLU A 372 -9.08 12.49 -27.14
N GLY A 373 -8.67 13.73 -27.40
CA GLY A 373 -9.42 14.94 -27.02
C GLY A 373 -9.53 15.14 -25.51
N ILE A 374 -8.58 14.63 -24.73
CA ILE A 374 -8.56 14.71 -23.28
C ILE A 374 -7.78 15.93 -22.83
N ASN A 375 -8.46 16.89 -22.17
CA ASN A 375 -7.81 18.05 -21.61
C ASN A 375 -7.13 17.74 -20.28
N ILE A 376 -5.91 18.26 -20.10
CA ILE A 376 -5.11 18.08 -18.88
C ILE A 376 -5.29 19.32 -17.99
N LYS A 377 -5.64 19.09 -16.71
CA LYS A 377 -5.85 20.15 -15.71
C LYS A 377 -4.63 20.45 -14.87
N VAL A 378 -3.82 19.41 -14.57
CA VAL A 378 -2.59 19.52 -13.77
C VAL A 378 -1.60 18.47 -14.30
N ILE A 379 -0.32 18.82 -14.29
CA ILE A 379 0.78 17.91 -14.63
C ILE A 379 1.77 17.94 -13.47
N THR A 380 2.25 16.75 -13.05
CA THR A 380 3.43 16.63 -12.19
C THR A 380 4.32 15.50 -12.67
N THR A 381 5.61 15.65 -12.46
CA THR A 381 6.61 14.66 -12.88
C THR A 381 7.58 14.35 -11.76
N SER A 382 8.06 13.11 -11.73
CA SER A 382 9.25 12.68 -11.00
C SER A 382 10.20 11.97 -11.96
N GLU A 383 11.28 11.41 -11.45
CA GLU A 383 12.23 10.65 -12.28
C GLU A 383 11.61 9.40 -12.93
N ILE A 384 10.61 8.80 -12.28
CA ILE A 384 10.02 7.52 -12.67
C ILE A 384 8.50 7.59 -12.88
N LYS A 385 7.91 8.79 -12.83
CA LYS A 385 6.46 8.97 -12.91
C LYS A 385 6.09 10.27 -13.61
N ILE A 386 5.08 10.22 -14.48
CA ILE A 386 4.39 11.39 -15.03
C ILE A 386 2.92 11.24 -14.69
N SER A 387 2.37 12.18 -13.94
CA SER A 387 0.98 12.20 -13.50
C SER A 387 0.23 13.37 -14.10
N VAL A 388 -1.00 13.13 -14.52
CA VAL A 388 -1.93 14.16 -14.98
C VAL A 388 -3.25 14.08 -14.23
N LEU A 389 -3.87 15.23 -13.92
CA LEU A 389 -5.28 15.30 -13.56
C LEU A 389 -6.09 15.62 -14.81
N ILE A 390 -7.15 14.87 -15.01
CA ILE A 390 -8.09 14.99 -16.13
C ILE A 390 -9.53 14.95 -15.60
N ASP A 391 -10.52 15.25 -16.42
CA ASP A 391 -11.92 15.00 -16.06
C ASP A 391 -12.13 13.50 -15.83
N ARG A 392 -12.80 13.14 -14.72
CA ARG A 392 -13.01 11.76 -14.28
C ARG A 392 -13.65 10.87 -15.36
N LYS A 393 -14.57 11.42 -16.16
CA LYS A 393 -15.23 10.69 -17.25
C LYS A 393 -14.29 10.12 -18.31
N TYR A 394 -13.11 10.69 -18.47
CA TYR A 394 -12.12 10.26 -19.47
C TYR A 394 -11.06 9.29 -18.89
N MET A 395 -11.13 8.95 -17.61
CA MET A 395 -10.08 8.16 -16.96
C MET A 395 -9.85 6.80 -17.63
N GLU A 396 -10.92 6.04 -17.90
CA GLU A 396 -10.77 4.71 -18.51
C GLU A 396 -10.21 4.79 -19.93
N LEU A 397 -10.69 5.75 -20.73
CA LEU A 397 -10.17 6.02 -22.08
C LEU A 397 -8.66 6.37 -22.03
N ALA A 398 -8.28 7.26 -21.12
CA ALA A 398 -6.88 7.66 -20.96
C ALA A 398 -5.98 6.48 -20.57
N VAL A 399 -6.42 5.63 -19.64
CA VAL A 399 -5.67 4.44 -19.22
C VAL A 399 -5.50 3.47 -20.38
N GLN A 400 -6.56 3.17 -21.14
CA GLN A 400 -6.50 2.25 -22.27
C GLN A 400 -5.61 2.79 -23.40
N ALA A 401 -5.79 4.06 -23.77
CA ALA A 401 -5.00 4.70 -24.82
C ALA A 401 -3.50 4.77 -24.48
N LEU A 402 -3.16 5.09 -23.23
CA LEU A 402 -1.77 5.07 -22.76
C LEU A 402 -1.19 3.66 -22.72
N HIS A 403 -1.96 2.68 -22.25
CA HIS A 403 -1.54 1.28 -22.20
C HIS A 403 -1.20 0.76 -23.60
N ASP A 404 -2.06 1.05 -24.60
CA ASP A 404 -1.83 0.69 -25.99
C ASP A 404 -0.64 1.44 -26.59
N ALA A 405 -0.54 2.76 -26.37
CA ALA A 405 0.54 3.58 -26.90
C ALA A 405 1.92 3.17 -26.38
N PHE A 406 2.02 2.79 -25.11
CA PHE A 406 3.27 2.30 -24.54
C PHE A 406 3.50 0.79 -24.75
N GLU A 407 2.62 0.13 -25.53
CA GLU A 407 2.71 -1.29 -25.91
C GLU A 407 2.82 -2.25 -24.72
N LEU A 408 2.14 -1.93 -23.60
CA LEU A 408 2.26 -2.65 -22.34
C LEU A 408 1.65 -4.07 -22.35
N GLU A 409 0.93 -4.43 -23.41
CA GLU A 409 0.46 -5.80 -23.66
C GLU A 409 1.58 -6.76 -24.06
N LYS A 410 2.68 -6.24 -24.66
CA LYS A 410 3.81 -7.04 -25.10
C LYS A 410 4.73 -7.38 -23.92
N ALA A 411 5.27 -8.60 -23.92
CA ALA A 411 6.38 -8.92 -23.02
C ALA A 411 7.63 -8.10 -23.40
N ALA A 412 8.47 -7.79 -22.41
CA ALA A 412 9.76 -7.14 -22.65
C ALA A 412 10.69 -8.09 -23.39
#